data_873d77ab715b848253c8ee4e60e4517d
#
_entry.id   873d77ab715b848253c8ee4e60e4517d
#
_cell.length_a   1.000
_cell.length_b   1.000
_cell.length_c   1.000
_cell.angle_alpha   90.00
_cell.angle_beta   90.00
_cell.angle_gamma   90.00
#
_symmetry.space_group_name_H-M   'P 1'
#
loop_
_entity.id
_entity.type
_entity.pdbx_description
1 polymer ?
#
loop_
_entity_poly.entity_id
_entity_poly.type
_entity_poly.pdbx_seq_one_letter_code
_entity_poly.pdbx_strand_id
1 'polypeptide(L)'
;MKRRWLGIAICAAALLAAGCSSGTDVSRAADESDTGTAAGKASETTADTAAAKSEAGGTAAEASAVKADPVEKKKVYVSPDWVQSVLDGNQEESEDYMVLECAWGTVQDAAAYKEGHIKGAYHMNTDDIESEEYWNIRTPEEIKDLMAEYGITKDTTVICYSDKGTNSADDRVAFTLLWAGVENVKCLDGGYEAWLKSGYGTEKTVNTPQPSDREFGADIPAHPEYILSI
;
A
#
# COMPACT_ATOMS: atom_id res chain seq x y z
N MET A 1 17.23 -36.79 27.20
CA MET A 1 16.56 -36.24 28.39
C MET A 1 15.23 -35.65 27.96
N LYS A 2 14.12 -36.22 28.44
CA LYS A 2 12.75 -35.83 28.03
C LYS A 2 12.33 -34.60 28.86
N ARG A 3 12.03 -33.47 28.25
CA ARG A 3 11.39 -32.34 28.94
C ARG A 3 9.90 -32.33 28.64
N ARG A 4 9.13 -32.39 29.71
CA ARG A 4 7.67 -32.48 29.77
C ARG A 4 7.10 -31.05 29.62
N TRP A 5 6.17 -30.88 28.69
CA TRP A 5 5.34 -29.71 28.57
C TRP A 5 4.23 -29.75 29.64
N LEU A 6 4.13 -28.67 30.42
CA LEU A 6 2.98 -28.42 31.31
C LEU A 6 2.03 -27.46 30.58
N GLY A 7 0.83 -27.98 30.30
CA GLY A 7 -0.24 -27.12 29.79
C GLY A 7 -0.87 -26.34 30.96
N ILE A 8 -1.12 -25.05 30.73
CA ILE A 8 -1.93 -24.22 31.62
C ILE A 8 -3.23 -23.91 30.88
N ALA A 9 -4.30 -24.46 31.44
CA ALA A 9 -5.67 -24.13 31.06
C ALA A 9 -6.08 -22.86 31.83
N ILE A 10 -6.57 -21.85 31.13
CA ILE A 10 -7.19 -20.68 31.76
C ILE A 10 -8.68 -20.69 31.44
N CYS A 11 -9.46 -20.75 32.52
CA CYS A 11 -10.90 -20.72 32.52
C CYS A 11 -11.48 -19.36 32.13
N ALA A 12 -12.50 -19.41 31.28
CA ALA A 12 -13.41 -18.32 31.02
C ALA A 12 -14.29 -18.00 32.26
N ALA A 13 -14.43 -16.72 32.58
CA ALA A 13 -15.49 -16.22 33.45
C ALA A 13 -16.26 -15.13 32.73
N ALA A 14 -17.50 -15.46 32.38
CA ALA A 14 -18.49 -14.50 31.88
C ALA A 14 -19.08 -13.72 33.04
N LEU A 15 -19.20 -12.40 32.90
CA LEU A 15 -20.03 -11.57 33.79
C LEU A 15 -20.97 -10.72 32.92
N LEU A 16 -22.25 -11.10 32.99
CA LEU A 16 -23.40 -10.33 32.55
C LEU A 16 -23.70 -9.25 33.61
N ALA A 17 -23.85 -8.01 33.19
CA ALA A 17 -24.57 -7.02 33.96
C ALA A 17 -25.43 -6.16 33.03
N ALA A 18 -26.73 -6.31 33.18
CA ALA A 18 -27.77 -5.47 32.61
C ALA A 18 -27.95 -4.24 33.51
N GLY A 19 -28.23 -3.10 32.91
CA GLY A 19 -28.61 -1.88 33.62
C GLY A 19 -29.33 -0.92 32.70
N CYS A 20 -30.61 -0.75 32.94
CA CYS A 20 -31.58 0.09 32.24
C CYS A 20 -31.54 1.57 32.62
N SER A 21 -32.16 2.38 31.72
CA SER A 21 -32.98 3.60 32.01
C SER A 21 -32.21 4.92 32.12
N SER A 22 -32.57 6.01 31.51
CA SER A 22 -33.76 6.78 31.17
C SER A 22 -33.27 8.04 30.45
N GLY A 23 -33.73 8.49 29.34
CA GLY A 23 -34.91 9.28 29.08
C GLY A 23 -34.79 10.74 29.48
N THR A 24 -34.58 11.67 28.53
CA THR A 24 -35.23 12.99 28.53
C THR A 24 -35.27 13.58 27.13
N ASP A 25 -36.50 13.76 26.67
CA ASP A 25 -36.91 14.62 25.55
C ASP A 25 -36.62 16.08 25.85
N VAL A 26 -36.17 16.86 24.89
CA VAL A 26 -36.52 18.27 24.74
C VAL A 26 -36.77 18.59 23.28
N SER A 27 -38.05 18.74 22.97
CA SER A 27 -38.61 19.38 21.78
C SER A 27 -38.37 20.89 21.81
N ARG A 28 -38.12 21.51 20.63
CA ARG A 28 -38.77 22.76 20.21
C ARG A 28 -38.33 23.20 18.85
N ALA A 29 -39.21 23.07 17.86
CA ALA A 29 -40.06 24.08 17.19
C ALA A 29 -39.27 24.95 16.18
N ALA A 30 -39.51 24.67 14.91
CA ALA A 30 -40.20 25.39 13.87
C ALA A 30 -39.95 26.92 13.78
N ASP A 31 -39.50 27.35 12.59
CA ASP A 31 -40.06 28.53 11.95
C ASP A 31 -40.04 28.38 10.42
N GLU A 32 -41.18 28.68 9.82
CA GLU A 32 -41.50 28.69 8.40
C GLU A 32 -41.15 30.05 7.79
N SER A 33 -40.90 30.06 6.51
CA SER A 33 -41.41 30.98 5.47
C SER A 33 -40.37 31.08 4.37
N ASP A 34 -40.64 31.24 3.11
CA ASP A 34 -41.83 31.45 2.29
C ASP A 34 -41.42 31.39 0.83
N THR A 35 -42.27 30.85 0.03
CA THR A 35 -42.60 31.03 -1.40
C THR A 35 -41.60 31.58 -2.43
N GLY A 36 -41.60 30.91 -3.58
CA GLY A 36 -41.10 31.47 -4.84
C GLY A 36 -41.31 30.53 -6.03
N THR A 37 -42.56 30.55 -6.56
CA THR A 37 -43.00 29.89 -7.78
C THR A 37 -42.41 30.54 -9.03
N ALA A 38 -41.90 29.74 -9.98
CA ALA A 38 -42.01 30.06 -11.40
C ALA A 38 -41.87 28.82 -12.28
N ALA A 39 -42.90 28.51 -13.01
CA ALA A 39 -43.00 27.47 -14.03
C ALA A 39 -42.32 27.90 -15.34
N GLY A 40 -41.80 26.89 -16.07
CA GLY A 40 -41.25 27.14 -17.40
C GLY A 40 -40.89 25.90 -18.19
N LYS A 41 -41.90 25.21 -18.68
CA LYS A 41 -42.09 24.68 -20.04
C LYS A 41 -41.17 23.54 -20.53
N ALA A 42 -41.83 22.40 -20.70
CA ALA A 42 -41.44 21.21 -21.45
C ALA A 42 -41.17 21.52 -22.93
N SER A 43 -40.19 20.82 -23.48
CA SER A 43 -40.13 20.53 -24.92
C SER A 43 -39.73 19.08 -25.10
N GLU A 44 -40.69 18.28 -25.50
CA GLU A 44 -40.48 16.94 -26.05
C GLU A 44 -39.78 17.06 -27.40
N THR A 45 -38.83 16.22 -27.69
CA THR A 45 -38.54 15.80 -29.05
C THR A 45 -38.17 14.32 -29.05
N THR A 46 -38.91 13.61 -29.84
CA THR A 46 -39.04 12.18 -30.05
C THR A 46 -37.78 11.52 -30.61
N ALA A 47 -37.59 10.31 -30.13
CA ALA A 47 -37.03 9.08 -30.69
C ALA A 47 -36.35 9.12 -32.07
N ASP A 48 -35.17 8.53 -32.16
CA ASP A 48 -34.94 7.54 -33.22
C ASP A 48 -34.05 6.40 -32.73
N THR A 49 -34.51 5.19 -33.04
CA THR A 49 -33.92 3.92 -32.64
C THR A 49 -32.96 3.48 -33.74
N ALA A 50 -31.69 3.34 -33.41
CA ALA A 50 -30.78 2.54 -34.23
C ALA A 50 -29.98 1.60 -33.35
N ALA A 51 -30.43 0.37 -33.30
CA ALA A 51 -29.66 -0.77 -32.76
C ALA A 51 -28.47 -1.06 -33.68
N ALA A 52 -27.28 -0.72 -33.25
CA ALA A 52 -26.05 -1.25 -33.84
C ALA A 52 -25.53 -2.37 -32.96
N LYS A 53 -25.67 -3.58 -33.47
CA LYS A 53 -25.13 -4.82 -32.95
C LYS A 53 -23.61 -4.79 -33.19
N SER A 54 -22.83 -4.50 -32.15
CA SER A 54 -21.39 -4.63 -32.20
C SER A 54 -21.01 -6.03 -31.73
N GLU A 55 -20.57 -6.83 -32.66
CA GLU A 55 -19.97 -8.13 -32.41
C GLU A 55 -18.61 -7.92 -31.71
N ALA A 56 -18.51 -8.48 -30.50
CA ALA A 56 -17.26 -8.53 -29.76
C ALA A 56 -16.32 -9.58 -30.39
N GLY A 57 -15.50 -9.12 -31.31
CA GLY A 57 -14.31 -9.82 -31.76
C GLY A 57 -13.12 -9.33 -30.94
N GLY A 58 -12.97 -9.83 -29.72
CA GLY A 58 -11.80 -9.58 -28.91
C GLY A 58 -10.64 -10.48 -29.40
N THR A 59 -9.84 -9.99 -30.32
CA THR A 59 -8.49 -10.49 -30.48
C THR A 59 -7.72 -10.08 -29.22
N ALA A 60 -7.28 -11.06 -28.42
CA ALA A 60 -6.29 -10.83 -27.39
C ALA A 60 -5.05 -10.26 -28.09
N ALA A 61 -4.88 -8.94 -28.01
CA ALA A 61 -3.61 -8.32 -28.33
C ALA A 61 -2.62 -8.88 -27.30
N GLU A 62 -1.60 -9.61 -27.77
CA GLU A 62 -0.43 -9.89 -26.95
C GLU A 62 0.08 -8.55 -26.47
N ALA A 63 -0.06 -8.30 -25.16
CA ALA A 63 0.48 -7.09 -24.55
C ALA A 63 1.99 -7.16 -24.74
N SER A 64 2.51 -6.31 -25.63
CA SER A 64 3.94 -6.18 -25.81
C SER A 64 4.53 -5.74 -24.48
N ALA A 65 5.49 -6.52 -23.97
CA ALA A 65 6.16 -6.21 -22.70
C ALA A 65 6.73 -4.79 -22.74
N VAL A 66 6.49 -4.04 -21.66
CA VAL A 66 6.96 -2.66 -21.54
C VAL A 66 8.48 -2.65 -21.42
N LYS A 67 9.13 -1.77 -22.18
CA LYS A 67 10.58 -1.57 -22.11
C LYS A 67 10.85 -0.14 -21.69
N ALA A 68 11.65 -0.01 -20.64
CA ALA A 68 12.18 1.27 -20.19
C ALA A 68 13.70 1.17 -20.05
N ASP A 69 14.39 2.29 -20.18
CA ASP A 69 15.83 2.33 -20.00
C ASP A 69 16.22 1.95 -18.57
N PRO A 70 17.36 1.29 -18.35
CA PRO A 70 17.89 1.00 -17.03
C PRO A 70 18.07 2.28 -16.21
N VAL A 71 17.83 2.18 -14.91
CA VAL A 71 17.95 3.30 -13.97
C VAL A 71 19.04 2.99 -12.95
N GLU A 72 19.97 3.93 -12.78
CA GLU A 72 21.05 3.80 -11.79
C GLU A 72 20.51 3.55 -10.38
N LYS A 73 21.21 2.73 -9.58
CA LYS A 73 20.82 2.41 -8.19
C LYS A 73 20.57 3.66 -7.34
N LYS A 74 21.39 4.71 -7.51
CA LYS A 74 21.27 5.97 -6.74
C LYS A 74 20.10 6.85 -7.15
N LYS A 75 19.48 6.62 -8.30
CA LYS A 75 18.28 7.36 -8.70
C LYS A 75 17.06 6.71 -8.05
N VAL A 76 16.45 7.41 -7.11
CA VAL A 76 15.33 6.89 -6.30
C VAL A 76 14.02 6.95 -7.06
N TYR A 77 13.65 8.08 -7.65
CA TYR A 77 12.36 8.23 -8.32
C TYR A 77 12.36 7.65 -9.74
N VAL A 78 11.37 6.81 -10.01
CA VAL A 78 11.21 6.08 -11.28
C VAL A 78 9.80 6.24 -11.83
N SER A 79 9.67 6.18 -13.16
CA SER A 79 8.37 6.27 -13.83
C SER A 79 7.55 4.98 -13.69
N PRO A 80 6.21 5.06 -13.88
CA PRO A 80 5.37 3.87 -13.98
C PRO A 80 5.84 2.88 -15.05
N ASP A 81 6.35 3.36 -16.20
CA ASP A 81 6.87 2.52 -17.28
C ASP A 81 8.08 1.70 -16.82
N TRP A 82 8.96 2.31 -16.02
CA TRP A 82 10.10 1.60 -15.48
C TRP A 82 9.64 0.51 -14.49
N VAL A 83 8.71 0.81 -13.59
CA VAL A 83 8.15 -0.18 -12.65
C VAL A 83 7.48 -1.31 -13.43
N GLN A 84 6.66 -1.00 -14.44
CA GLN A 84 6.05 -2.05 -15.26
C GLN A 84 7.10 -2.90 -15.97
N SER A 85 8.21 -2.30 -16.43
CA SER A 85 9.28 -3.06 -17.07
C SER A 85 10.01 -4.01 -16.11
N VAL A 86 10.08 -3.69 -14.81
CA VAL A 86 10.55 -4.62 -13.78
C VAL A 86 9.57 -5.78 -13.63
N LEU A 87 8.27 -5.49 -13.52
CA LEU A 87 7.23 -6.52 -13.40
C LEU A 87 7.20 -7.47 -14.61
N ASP A 88 7.55 -6.97 -15.78
CA ASP A 88 7.65 -7.72 -17.04
C ASP A 88 8.98 -8.49 -17.19
N GLY A 89 9.91 -8.37 -16.21
CA GLY A 89 11.22 -9.03 -16.24
C GLY A 89 12.20 -8.41 -17.26
N ASN A 90 12.03 -7.13 -17.61
CA ASN A 90 12.87 -6.44 -18.59
C ASN A 90 13.97 -5.57 -17.96
N GLN A 91 14.20 -5.68 -16.65
CA GLN A 91 15.25 -4.97 -15.91
C GLN A 91 16.16 -6.02 -15.23
N GLU A 92 17.26 -6.40 -15.89
CA GLU A 92 18.16 -7.46 -15.40
C GLU A 92 18.72 -7.18 -14.00
N GLU A 93 19.00 -5.92 -13.68
CA GLU A 93 19.50 -5.53 -12.33
C GLU A 93 18.42 -5.58 -11.24
N SER A 94 17.18 -5.92 -11.60
CA SER A 94 16.02 -5.95 -10.72
C SER A 94 15.25 -7.28 -10.84
N GLU A 95 15.94 -8.38 -11.11
CA GLU A 95 15.33 -9.72 -11.11
C GLU A 95 14.84 -10.13 -9.70
N ASP A 96 15.61 -9.78 -8.65
CA ASP A 96 15.20 -9.91 -7.25
C ASP A 96 14.59 -8.58 -6.81
N TYR A 97 13.27 -8.46 -6.89
CA TYR A 97 12.57 -7.24 -6.53
C TYR A 97 11.39 -7.47 -5.59
N MET A 98 11.01 -6.40 -4.90
CA MET A 98 9.81 -6.33 -4.09
C MET A 98 9.10 -5.00 -4.33
N VAL A 99 7.77 -5.04 -4.44
CA VAL A 99 6.94 -3.82 -4.53
C VAL A 99 6.20 -3.65 -3.21
N LEU A 100 6.30 -2.47 -2.62
CA LEU A 100 5.67 -2.11 -1.35
C LEU A 100 4.68 -0.97 -1.55
N GLU A 101 3.43 -1.23 -1.24
CA GLU A 101 2.43 -0.18 -1.01
C GLU A 101 2.59 0.29 0.44
N CYS A 102 2.95 1.55 0.61
CA CYS A 102 3.31 2.13 1.90
C CYS A 102 2.20 3.03 2.42
N ALA A 103 1.64 2.69 3.56
CA ALA A 103 0.62 3.50 4.23
C ALA A 103 0.61 3.23 5.74
N TRP A 104 -0.01 4.11 6.48
CA TRP A 104 -0.22 3.91 7.91
C TRP A 104 -1.37 2.93 8.16
N GLY A 105 -1.22 2.08 9.17
CA GLY A 105 -2.18 1.08 9.60
C GLY A 105 -1.88 -0.32 9.09
N THR A 106 -2.55 -1.30 9.67
CA THR A 106 -2.35 -2.71 9.31
C THR A 106 -3.01 -3.04 7.97
N VAL A 107 -2.61 -4.14 7.33
CA VAL A 107 -3.24 -4.61 6.09
C VAL A 107 -4.75 -4.83 6.25
N GLN A 108 -5.24 -5.15 7.47
CA GLN A 108 -6.66 -5.28 7.77
C GLN A 108 -7.39 -3.93 7.64
N ASP A 109 -6.73 -2.84 7.95
CA ASP A 109 -7.27 -1.47 7.89
C ASP A 109 -7.00 -0.79 6.54
N ALA A 110 -6.09 -1.31 5.73
CA ALA A 110 -5.67 -0.78 4.44
C ALA A 110 -6.77 -0.94 3.37
N ALA A 111 -7.82 -0.12 3.44
CA ALA A 111 -8.95 -0.18 2.51
C ALA A 111 -8.52 0.11 1.07
N ALA A 112 -7.65 1.11 0.86
CA ALA A 112 -7.15 1.49 -0.46
C ALA A 112 -6.37 0.35 -1.13
N TYR A 113 -5.47 -0.32 -0.39
CA TYR A 113 -4.76 -1.50 -0.87
C TYR A 113 -5.71 -2.62 -1.31
N LYS A 114 -6.75 -2.90 -0.52
CA LYS A 114 -7.76 -3.93 -0.83
C LYS A 114 -8.70 -3.55 -1.97
N GLU A 115 -8.92 -2.26 -2.22
CA GLU A 115 -9.66 -1.79 -3.39
C GLU A 115 -8.88 -1.94 -4.68
N GLY A 116 -7.55 -1.85 -4.63
CA GLY A 116 -6.66 -2.09 -5.75
C GLY A 116 -5.25 -1.59 -5.50
N HIS A 117 -4.26 -2.39 -5.91
CA HIS A 117 -2.84 -2.10 -5.78
C HIS A 117 -2.07 -2.62 -7.00
N ILE A 118 -0.80 -2.23 -7.12
CA ILE A 118 0.10 -2.75 -8.17
C ILE A 118 0.24 -4.26 -7.98
N LYS A 119 0.13 -5.00 -9.07
CA LYS A 119 0.19 -6.47 -9.04
C LYS A 119 1.47 -6.96 -8.34
N GLY A 120 1.32 -7.86 -7.37
CA GLY A 120 2.41 -8.43 -6.58
C GLY A 120 2.90 -7.52 -5.43
N ALA A 121 2.34 -6.32 -5.26
CA ALA A 121 2.72 -5.46 -4.15
C ALA A 121 2.25 -6.02 -2.80
N TYR A 122 3.07 -5.81 -1.79
CA TYR A 122 2.76 -6.05 -0.38
C TYR A 122 2.43 -4.73 0.31
N HIS A 123 1.52 -4.79 1.27
CA HIS A 123 1.26 -3.64 2.14
C HIS A 123 2.35 -3.53 3.21
N MET A 124 2.93 -2.34 3.36
CA MET A 124 3.90 -1.99 4.40
C MET A 124 3.32 -0.90 5.29
N ASN A 125 3.04 -1.25 6.55
CA ASN A 125 2.63 -0.28 7.56
C ASN A 125 3.83 0.57 8.00
N THR A 126 3.67 1.89 8.05
CA THR A 126 4.74 2.77 8.53
C THR A 126 5.09 2.53 10.01
N ASP A 127 4.15 2.03 10.83
CA ASP A 127 4.43 1.63 12.22
C ASP A 127 5.42 0.46 12.32
N ASP A 128 5.62 -0.32 11.25
CA ASP A 128 6.59 -1.42 11.24
C ASP A 128 8.04 -0.91 11.16
N ILE A 129 8.24 0.31 10.67
CA ILE A 129 9.57 0.93 10.54
C ILE A 129 9.84 2.03 11.57
N GLU A 130 8.83 2.55 12.25
CA GLU A 130 8.98 3.64 13.20
C GLU A 130 8.24 3.39 14.51
N SER A 131 8.74 3.98 15.59
CA SER A 131 8.16 3.83 16.92
C SER A 131 7.04 4.84 17.15
N GLU A 132 5.97 4.41 17.82
CA GLU A 132 4.81 5.26 18.13
C GLU A 132 5.15 6.48 19.01
N GLU A 133 6.18 6.38 19.85
CA GLU A 133 6.46 7.41 20.85
C GLU A 133 7.00 8.71 20.23
N TYR A 134 7.94 8.60 19.26
CA TYR A 134 8.61 9.76 18.67
C TYR A 134 8.72 9.69 17.14
N TRP A 135 8.12 8.71 16.51
CA TRP A 135 8.21 8.46 15.06
C TRP A 135 9.65 8.31 14.54
N ASN A 136 10.55 7.87 15.44
CA ASN A 136 11.91 7.51 15.07
C ASN A 136 11.94 6.14 14.42
N ILE A 137 12.93 5.91 13.58
CA ILE A 137 13.20 4.57 13.05
C ILE A 137 13.37 3.61 14.22
N ARG A 138 12.77 2.43 14.10
CA ARG A 138 12.90 1.34 15.07
C ARG A 138 14.37 0.91 15.21
N THR A 139 14.66 0.12 16.23
CA THR A 139 16.02 -0.36 16.47
C THR A 139 16.55 -1.15 15.27
N PRO A 140 17.89 -1.21 15.09
CA PRO A 140 18.51 -2.01 14.04
C PRO A 140 18.06 -3.47 14.03
N GLU A 141 17.87 -4.05 15.21
CA GLU A 141 17.40 -5.43 15.38
C GLU A 141 15.96 -5.59 14.86
N GLU A 142 15.05 -4.68 15.22
CA GLU A 142 13.66 -4.71 14.74
C GLU A 142 13.60 -4.53 13.22
N ILE A 143 14.40 -3.62 12.66
CA ILE A 143 14.47 -3.44 11.19
C ILE A 143 15.07 -4.69 10.51
N LYS A 144 16.06 -5.34 11.13
CA LYS A 144 16.58 -6.60 10.59
C LYS A 144 15.55 -7.71 10.55
N ASP A 145 14.76 -7.84 11.62
CA ASP A 145 13.67 -8.82 11.69
C ASP A 145 12.59 -8.52 10.65
N LEU A 146 12.25 -7.25 10.44
CA LEU A 146 11.33 -6.81 9.39
C LEU A 146 11.85 -7.16 7.99
N MET A 147 13.14 -6.92 7.71
CA MET A 147 13.75 -7.31 6.42
C MET A 147 13.63 -8.81 6.19
N ALA A 148 13.86 -9.63 7.21
CA ALA A 148 13.74 -11.08 7.12
C ALA A 148 12.28 -11.52 6.91
N GLU A 149 11.31 -10.86 7.55
CA GLU A 149 9.88 -11.12 7.36
C GLU A 149 9.44 -10.90 5.91
N TYR A 150 9.94 -9.83 5.29
CA TYR A 150 9.65 -9.52 3.88
C TYR A 150 10.59 -10.23 2.90
N GLY A 151 11.62 -10.91 3.38
CA GLY A 151 12.64 -11.54 2.52
C GLY A 151 13.54 -10.56 1.78
N ILE A 152 13.64 -9.32 2.28
CA ILE A 152 14.47 -8.25 1.72
C ILE A 152 15.93 -8.45 2.15
N THR A 153 16.84 -8.37 1.19
CA THR A 153 18.29 -8.32 1.41
C THR A 153 18.85 -6.98 0.91
N LYS A 154 20.12 -6.70 1.20
CA LYS A 154 20.76 -5.49 0.69
C LYS A 154 20.77 -5.41 -0.84
N ASP A 155 20.68 -6.55 -1.53
CA ASP A 155 20.74 -6.65 -2.99
C ASP A 155 19.36 -6.67 -3.65
N THR A 156 18.28 -6.74 -2.86
CA THR A 156 16.90 -6.71 -3.36
C THR A 156 16.57 -5.31 -3.91
N THR A 157 16.01 -5.24 -5.10
CA THR A 157 15.41 -4.00 -5.60
C THR A 157 14.07 -3.77 -4.91
N VAL A 158 13.95 -2.74 -4.07
CA VAL A 158 12.69 -2.43 -3.39
C VAL A 158 12.05 -1.20 -4.02
N ILE A 159 10.81 -1.36 -4.49
CA ILE A 159 10.02 -0.32 -5.14
C ILE A 159 8.89 0.08 -4.19
N CYS A 160 8.96 1.29 -3.66
CA CYS A 160 7.97 1.84 -2.75
C CYS A 160 7.00 2.75 -3.51
N TYR A 161 5.74 2.75 -3.12
CA TYR A 161 4.78 3.74 -3.55
C TYR A 161 3.74 3.99 -2.46
N SER A 162 3.23 5.22 -2.41
CA SER A 162 2.14 5.55 -1.51
C SER A 162 0.81 5.13 -2.08
N ASP A 163 -0.13 4.82 -1.19
CA ASP A 163 -1.52 4.60 -1.55
C ASP A 163 -2.15 5.88 -2.12
N LYS A 164 -3.38 5.77 -2.54
CA LYS A 164 -4.10 6.89 -3.11
C LYS A 164 -4.33 7.99 -2.06
N GLY A 165 -3.69 9.14 -2.30
CA GLY A 165 -3.86 10.34 -1.49
C GLY A 165 -2.98 10.41 -0.25
N THR A 166 -1.99 9.54 -0.11
CA THR A 166 -1.00 9.67 0.95
C THR A 166 0.17 10.56 0.56
N ASN A 167 0.86 10.92 1.53
CA ASN A 167 1.80 11.96 1.74
C ASN A 167 3.13 11.39 2.23
N SER A 168 3.95 10.89 1.34
CA SER A 168 5.34 10.52 1.63
C SER A 168 5.54 9.31 2.57
N ALA A 169 4.57 8.40 2.71
CA ALA A 169 4.77 7.14 3.42
C ALA A 169 5.83 6.27 2.73
N ASP A 170 5.83 6.26 1.40
CA ASP A 170 6.83 5.60 0.57
C ASP A 170 8.22 6.20 0.73
N ASP A 171 8.36 7.53 0.81
CA ASP A 171 9.62 8.20 1.08
C ASP A 171 10.17 7.81 2.45
N ARG A 172 9.29 7.68 3.45
CA ARG A 172 9.66 7.29 4.81
C ARG A 172 10.20 5.86 4.85
N VAL A 173 9.50 4.93 4.20
CA VAL A 173 9.95 3.54 4.07
C VAL A 173 11.25 3.46 3.27
N ALA A 174 11.33 4.14 2.11
CA ALA A 174 12.50 4.17 1.27
C ALA A 174 13.74 4.70 2.02
N PHE A 175 13.57 5.77 2.81
CA PHE A 175 14.66 6.30 3.63
C PHE A 175 15.17 5.27 4.65
N THR A 176 14.25 4.55 5.32
CA THR A 176 14.61 3.51 6.28
C THR A 176 15.37 2.36 5.62
N LEU A 177 14.93 1.94 4.42
CA LEU A 177 15.62 0.90 3.65
C LEU A 177 17.02 1.33 3.23
N LEU A 178 17.19 2.57 2.76
CA LEU A 178 18.51 3.14 2.43
C LEU A 178 19.40 3.22 3.67
N TRP A 179 18.88 3.69 4.80
CA TRP A 179 19.60 3.73 6.07
C TRP A 179 20.05 2.33 6.51
N ALA A 180 19.17 1.33 6.35
CA ALA A 180 19.49 -0.06 6.66
C ALA A 180 20.58 -0.62 5.75
N GLY A 181 20.70 -0.17 4.50
CA GLY A 181 21.72 -0.61 3.55
C GLY A 181 21.20 -1.33 2.30
N VAL A 182 19.90 -1.23 2.00
CA VAL A 182 19.38 -1.71 0.71
C VAL A 182 19.95 -0.83 -0.41
N GLU A 183 20.66 -1.45 -1.36
CA GLU A 183 21.41 -0.72 -2.38
C GLU A 183 20.55 -0.14 -3.52
N ASN A 184 19.41 -0.75 -3.80
CA ASN A 184 18.54 -0.38 -4.92
C ASN A 184 17.12 -0.10 -4.47
N VAL A 185 16.90 1.08 -3.88
CA VAL A 185 15.58 1.55 -3.45
C VAL A 185 15.00 2.51 -4.46
N LYS A 186 13.74 2.31 -4.81
CA LYS A 186 12.99 3.12 -5.77
C LYS A 186 11.69 3.61 -5.14
N CYS A 187 11.27 4.83 -5.53
CA CYS A 187 9.93 5.36 -5.27
C CYS A 187 9.24 5.61 -6.61
N LEU A 188 8.00 5.19 -6.72
CA LEU A 188 7.19 5.44 -7.91
C LEU A 188 6.81 6.92 -7.99
N ASP A 189 7.34 7.63 -8.98
CA ASP A 189 7.06 9.05 -9.16
C ASP A 189 5.57 9.28 -9.45
N GLY A 190 4.94 10.09 -8.60
CA GLY A 190 3.50 10.34 -8.61
C GLY A 190 2.63 9.22 -8.04
N GLY A 191 3.24 8.20 -7.39
CA GLY A 191 2.58 7.17 -6.62
C GLY A 191 1.51 6.38 -7.38
N TYR A 192 0.55 5.81 -6.64
CA TYR A 192 -0.49 4.97 -7.23
C TYR A 192 -1.37 5.70 -8.26
N GLU A 193 -1.56 7.02 -8.11
CA GLU A 193 -2.30 7.79 -9.12
C GLU A 193 -1.60 7.84 -10.47
N ALA A 194 -0.26 7.97 -10.49
CA ALA A 194 0.52 7.93 -11.73
C ALA A 194 0.43 6.55 -12.39
N TRP A 195 0.48 5.48 -11.58
CA TRP A 195 0.26 4.11 -12.06
C TRP A 195 -1.09 3.95 -12.77
N LEU A 196 -2.17 4.39 -12.13
CA LEU A 196 -3.52 4.33 -12.71
C LEU A 196 -3.65 5.16 -14.00
N LYS A 197 -3.04 6.36 -14.03
CA LYS A 197 -3.03 7.23 -15.22
C LYS A 197 -2.28 6.60 -16.39
N SER A 198 -1.27 5.77 -16.12
CA SER A 198 -0.52 5.03 -17.15
C SER A 198 -1.29 3.82 -17.70
N GLY A 199 -2.43 3.48 -17.08
CA GLY A 199 -3.31 2.41 -17.56
C GLY A 199 -2.82 1.00 -17.26
N TYR A 200 -1.84 0.85 -16.37
CA TYR A 200 -1.30 -0.45 -15.99
C TYR A 200 -2.26 -1.23 -15.08
N GLY A 201 -2.11 -2.56 -15.08
CA GLY A 201 -2.98 -3.48 -14.36
C GLY A 201 -2.82 -3.37 -12.83
N THR A 202 -3.92 -3.63 -12.14
CA THR A 202 -3.98 -3.70 -10.68
C THR A 202 -4.57 -5.03 -10.24
N GLU A 203 -4.38 -5.38 -8.97
CA GLU A 203 -5.03 -6.52 -8.34
C GLU A 203 -5.64 -6.14 -6.99
N LYS A 204 -6.45 -7.07 -6.43
CA LYS A 204 -7.10 -6.92 -5.13
C LYS A 204 -6.75 -8.06 -4.16
N THR A 205 -5.92 -9.00 -4.61
CA THR A 205 -5.47 -10.11 -3.79
C THR A 205 -4.54 -9.59 -2.72
N VAL A 206 -4.87 -9.82 -1.45
CA VAL A 206 -3.97 -9.44 -0.35
C VAL A 206 -2.76 -10.36 -0.38
N ASN A 207 -1.61 -9.82 -0.68
CA ASN A 207 -0.35 -10.53 -0.68
C ASN A 207 0.24 -10.52 0.74
N THR A 208 0.74 -11.67 1.19
CA THR A 208 1.39 -11.82 2.49
C THR A 208 2.87 -12.10 2.26
N PRO A 209 3.77 -11.31 2.85
CA PRO A 209 5.21 -11.57 2.75
C PRO A 209 5.53 -12.99 3.25
N GLN A 210 6.57 -13.57 2.69
CA GLN A 210 7.06 -14.87 3.12
C GLN A 210 8.41 -14.69 3.80
N PRO A 211 8.53 -15.03 5.09
CA PRO A 211 9.81 -14.97 5.80
C PRO A 211 10.90 -15.74 5.07
N SER A 212 12.08 -15.20 5.08
CA SER A 212 13.25 -15.75 4.42
C SER A 212 14.39 -15.96 5.40
N ASP A 213 15.07 -17.11 5.28
CA ASP A 213 16.32 -17.39 6.01
C ASP A 213 17.54 -16.74 5.34
N ARG A 214 17.35 -15.95 4.28
CA ARG A 214 18.44 -15.22 3.61
C ARG A 214 19.03 -14.19 4.58
N GLU A 215 20.35 -14.20 4.71
CA GLU A 215 21.04 -13.14 5.44
C GLU A 215 20.84 -11.80 4.74
N PHE A 216 20.66 -10.73 5.49
CA PHE A 216 20.50 -9.37 4.92
C PHE A 216 21.72 -8.96 4.10
N GLY A 217 22.90 -9.38 4.50
CA GLY A 217 24.14 -9.18 3.74
C GLY A 217 24.92 -7.91 4.09
N ALA A 218 24.47 -7.16 5.10
CA ALA A 218 25.17 -6.00 5.68
C ALA A 218 24.82 -5.85 7.16
N ASP A 219 25.61 -5.05 7.88
CA ASP A 219 25.23 -4.59 9.22
C ASP A 219 24.15 -3.51 9.11
N ILE A 220 23.18 -3.52 10.02
CA ILE A 220 22.14 -2.49 10.10
C ILE A 220 22.40 -1.60 11.32
N PRO A 221 22.48 -0.28 11.14
CA PRO A 221 22.43 0.46 9.88
C PRO A 221 23.75 0.40 9.11
N ALA A 222 23.67 0.27 7.79
CA ALA A 222 24.85 0.44 6.93
C ALA A 222 25.22 1.93 6.76
N HIS A 223 24.24 2.83 6.93
CA HIS A 223 24.39 4.27 6.75
C HIS A 223 23.92 5.07 7.98
N PRO A 224 24.59 4.90 9.15
CA PRO A 224 24.20 5.64 10.36
C PRO A 224 24.31 7.16 10.20
N GLU A 225 25.18 7.65 9.30
CA GLU A 225 25.37 9.07 9.00
C GLU A 225 24.16 9.74 8.37
N TYR A 226 23.14 9.01 7.92
CA TYR A 226 21.90 9.58 7.39
C TYR A 226 21.02 10.16 8.51
N ILE A 227 21.25 9.77 9.75
CA ILE A 227 20.55 10.30 10.91
C ILE A 227 21.57 11.06 11.77
N LEU A 228 21.33 12.36 11.94
CA LEU A 228 22.12 13.18 12.84
C LEU A 228 21.73 12.85 14.28
N SER A 229 22.70 12.36 15.08
CA SER A 229 22.54 12.32 16.53
C SER A 229 22.70 13.73 17.09
N ILE A 230 21.72 14.18 17.86
CA ILE A 230 21.79 15.46 18.60
C ILE A 230 22.48 15.23 19.94
#